data_986d12c84dc85301245dc5b122bd4939
#
_entry.id   986d12c84dc85301245dc5b122bd4939
#
_cell.length_a   1.000
_cell.length_b   1.000
_cell.length_c   1.000
_cell.angle_alpha   90.00
_cell.angle_beta   90.00
_cell.angle_gamma   90.00
#
_symmetry.space_group_name_H-M   'P 1'
#
loop_
_entity.id
_entity.type
_entity.pdbx_description
1 polymer ?
#
loop_
_entity_poly.entity_id
_entity_poly.type
_entity_poly.pdbx_seq_one_letter_code
_entity_poly.pdbx_strand_id
1 'polypeptide(L)'
;NIVIKIIKAIKIAAYDRLTRDPNEFKPIGARIIVFCGRQGQGKTISCTRHLMLSQALYPKLKIATNYDYKYQNNNIEKWQDIIDLKNEKYGYIIAIDEAQNWFNARNYRDFDPSMLQEITTQRKQSKQILMTAQSFHFLDKNIRCQVQEIHQCYTLARAFTIVVVRQPEMNYMG
;
A
#
# COMPACT_ATOMS: atom_id res chain seq x y z
N ASN A 1 8.35 -22.14 -29.22
CA ASN A 1 9.39 -21.22 -29.62
C ASN A 1 9.35 -19.98 -28.72
N ILE A 2 10.39 -19.76 -27.91
CA ILE A 2 10.48 -18.67 -26.91
C ILE A 2 10.33 -17.30 -27.57
N VAL A 3 10.92 -17.10 -28.74
CA VAL A 3 10.88 -15.83 -29.51
C VAL A 3 9.44 -15.41 -29.83
N ILE A 4 8.61 -16.34 -30.28
CA ILE A 4 7.19 -16.06 -30.59
C ILE A 4 6.42 -15.66 -29.34
N LYS A 5 6.70 -16.27 -28.18
CA LYS A 5 6.07 -15.91 -26.89
C LYS A 5 6.49 -14.50 -26.46
N ILE A 6 7.76 -14.14 -26.62
CA ILE A 6 8.28 -12.81 -26.31
C ILE A 6 7.63 -11.74 -27.21
N ILE A 7 7.56 -11.98 -28.53
CA ILE A 7 6.92 -11.05 -29.49
C ILE A 7 5.43 -10.87 -29.16
N LYS A 8 4.71 -11.96 -28.82
CA LYS A 8 3.31 -11.88 -28.39
C LYS A 8 3.17 -11.07 -27.10
N ALA A 9 4.04 -11.30 -26.11
CA ALA A 9 4.01 -10.57 -24.84
C ALA A 9 4.27 -9.06 -25.05
N ILE A 10 5.23 -8.70 -25.92
CA ILE A 10 5.52 -7.31 -26.28
C ILE A 10 4.33 -6.65 -26.99
N LYS A 11 3.69 -7.35 -27.95
CA LYS A 11 2.50 -6.84 -28.63
C LYS A 11 1.34 -6.61 -27.69
N ILE A 12 1.07 -7.54 -26.76
CA ILE A 12 0.03 -7.40 -25.73
C ILE A 12 0.35 -6.21 -24.82
N ALA A 13 1.58 -6.10 -24.34
CA ALA A 13 1.99 -4.98 -23.47
C ALA A 13 1.89 -3.62 -24.17
N ALA A 14 2.25 -3.56 -25.47
CA ALA A 14 2.10 -2.34 -26.28
C ALA A 14 0.62 -1.98 -26.52
N TYR A 15 -0.20 -2.98 -26.84
CA TYR A 15 -1.65 -2.79 -27.00
C TYR A 15 -2.30 -2.29 -25.71
N ASP A 16 -2.01 -2.95 -24.60
CA ASP A 16 -2.51 -2.54 -23.26
C ASP A 16 -2.08 -1.11 -22.90
N ARG A 17 -0.88 -0.71 -23.31
CA ARG A 17 -0.38 0.65 -23.06
C ARG A 17 -1.06 1.71 -23.92
N LEU A 18 -1.43 1.37 -25.15
CA LEU A 18 -2.07 2.28 -26.09
C LEU A 18 -3.58 2.42 -25.89
N THR A 19 -4.24 1.35 -25.43
CA THR A 19 -5.71 1.30 -25.24
C THR A 19 -6.15 1.63 -23.83
N ARG A 20 -5.23 1.71 -22.87
CA ARG A 20 -5.52 1.94 -21.47
C ARG A 20 -5.94 3.39 -21.21
N ASP A 21 -6.96 3.55 -20.38
CA ASP A 21 -7.37 4.87 -19.89
C ASP A 21 -6.20 5.50 -19.07
N PRO A 22 -5.70 6.69 -19.45
CA PRO A 22 -4.62 7.35 -18.72
C PRO A 22 -4.98 7.66 -17.26
N ASN A 23 -6.28 7.72 -16.93
CA ASN A 23 -6.75 7.91 -15.56
C ASN A 23 -6.82 6.61 -14.75
N GLU A 24 -6.61 5.44 -15.36
CA GLU A 24 -6.62 4.18 -14.64
C GLU A 24 -5.40 4.10 -13.71
N PHE A 25 -5.67 3.96 -12.41
CA PHE A 25 -4.65 3.96 -11.36
C PHE A 25 -3.62 2.85 -11.54
N LYS A 26 -2.36 3.23 -11.54
CA LYS A 26 -1.22 2.32 -11.39
C LYS A 26 -0.49 2.69 -10.10
N PRO A 27 -0.38 1.77 -9.14
CA PRO A 27 0.39 2.01 -7.94
C PRO A 27 1.80 2.49 -8.25
N ILE A 28 2.24 3.54 -7.57
CA ILE A 28 3.64 3.94 -7.52
C ILE A 28 4.34 2.95 -6.58
N GLY A 29 5.32 2.21 -7.09
CA GLY A 29 5.97 1.14 -6.34
C GLY A 29 5.09 -0.10 -6.16
N ALA A 30 5.23 -0.74 -5.01
CA ALA A 30 4.48 -1.93 -4.65
C ALA A 30 3.01 -1.64 -4.28
N ARG A 31 2.17 -2.67 -4.29
CA ARG A 31 0.76 -2.53 -3.90
C ARG A 31 0.55 -2.48 -2.40
N ILE A 32 1.41 -3.10 -1.63
CA ILE A 32 1.38 -3.09 -0.18
C ILE A 32 2.74 -2.60 0.31
N ILE A 33 2.75 -1.41 0.88
CA ILE A 33 3.95 -0.71 1.36
C ILE A 33 3.78 -0.42 2.85
N VAL A 34 4.82 -0.68 3.63
CA VAL A 34 4.87 -0.33 5.04
C VAL A 34 5.97 0.70 5.29
N PHE A 35 5.59 1.87 5.77
CA PHE A 35 6.52 2.90 6.25
C PHE A 35 6.87 2.61 7.71
N CYS A 36 8.12 2.22 7.95
CA CYS A 36 8.61 1.85 9.27
C CYS A 36 9.57 2.90 9.85
N GLY A 37 9.59 3.00 11.17
CA GLY A 37 10.52 3.87 11.91
C GLY A 37 9.99 4.24 13.29
N ARG A 38 10.88 4.64 14.17
CA ARG A 38 10.52 5.10 15.53
C ARG A 38 9.58 6.32 15.44
N GLN A 39 8.96 6.68 16.56
CA GLN A 39 8.17 7.90 16.64
C GLN A 39 9.01 9.13 16.23
N GLY A 40 8.42 10.07 15.48
CA GLY A 40 9.12 11.25 14.98
C GLY A 40 10.04 11.03 13.77
N GLN A 41 10.12 9.81 13.20
CA GLN A 41 10.98 9.52 12.05
C GLN A 41 10.32 9.80 10.68
N GLY A 42 9.21 10.52 10.66
CA GLY A 42 8.58 10.99 9.40
C GLY A 42 7.78 9.93 8.64
N LYS A 43 7.30 8.86 9.28
CA LYS A 43 6.49 7.81 8.65
C LYS A 43 5.23 8.36 8.00
N THR A 44 4.38 9.02 8.79
CA THR A 44 3.09 9.56 8.34
C THR A 44 3.29 10.64 7.27
N ILE A 45 4.32 11.50 7.41
CA ILE A 45 4.68 12.50 6.39
C ILE A 45 5.08 11.81 5.07
N SER A 46 5.89 10.77 5.13
CA SER A 46 6.31 10.02 3.93
C SER A 46 5.15 9.31 3.26
N CYS A 47 4.24 8.72 4.05
CA CYS A 47 3.00 8.13 3.59
C CYS A 47 2.10 9.18 2.92
N THR A 48 1.87 10.31 3.58
CA THR A 48 1.06 11.43 3.04
C THR A 48 1.66 11.99 1.75
N ARG A 49 3.00 12.13 1.68
CA ARG A 49 3.68 12.53 0.44
C ARG A 49 3.39 11.54 -0.71
N HIS A 50 3.37 10.24 -0.43
CA HIS A 50 3.01 9.23 -1.43
C HIS A 50 1.57 9.40 -1.92
N LEU A 51 0.62 9.69 -1.02
CA LEU A 51 -0.77 10.00 -1.38
C LEU A 51 -0.86 11.21 -2.31
N MET A 52 -0.19 12.31 -1.95
CA MET A 52 -0.19 13.55 -2.73
C MET A 52 0.37 13.34 -4.14
N LEU A 53 1.49 12.61 -4.27
CA LEU A 53 2.08 12.29 -5.57
C LEU A 53 1.15 11.42 -6.41
N SER A 54 0.50 10.44 -5.80
CA SER A 54 -0.45 9.56 -6.49
C SER A 54 -1.68 10.33 -6.98
N GLN A 55 -2.22 11.25 -6.17
CA GLN A 55 -3.34 12.12 -6.60
C GLN A 55 -2.95 13.09 -7.71
N ALA A 56 -1.74 13.63 -7.67
CA ALA A 56 -1.25 14.51 -8.72
C ALA A 56 -1.14 13.78 -10.07
N LEU A 57 -0.74 12.52 -10.06
CA LEU A 57 -0.64 11.68 -11.25
C LEU A 57 -2.00 11.12 -11.71
N TYR A 58 -2.89 10.84 -10.77
CA TYR A 58 -4.20 10.23 -11.01
C TYR A 58 -5.31 11.03 -10.33
N PRO A 59 -5.80 12.12 -10.95
CA PRO A 59 -6.76 13.03 -10.32
C PRO A 59 -8.11 12.40 -9.95
N LYS A 60 -8.47 11.26 -10.58
CA LYS A 60 -9.70 10.51 -10.28
C LYS A 60 -9.52 9.40 -9.24
N LEU A 61 -8.29 9.23 -8.76
CA LEU A 61 -7.97 8.25 -7.72
C LEU A 61 -8.68 8.61 -6.42
N LYS A 62 -9.30 7.61 -5.78
CA LYS A 62 -9.90 7.78 -4.47
C LYS A 62 -8.93 7.40 -3.35
N ILE A 63 -9.03 8.10 -2.23
CA ILE A 63 -8.20 7.90 -1.05
C ILE A 63 -9.09 7.66 0.17
N ALA A 64 -8.75 6.64 0.95
CA ALA A 64 -9.30 6.37 2.26
C ALA A 64 -8.17 6.34 3.30
N THR A 65 -8.37 7.01 4.43
CA THR A 65 -7.38 7.05 5.52
C THR A 65 -8.07 6.91 6.89
N ASN A 66 -7.31 6.47 7.90
CA ASN A 66 -7.72 6.47 9.31
C ASN A 66 -7.17 7.67 10.09
N TYR A 67 -6.60 8.65 9.38
CA TYR A 67 -6.13 9.91 9.94
C TYR A 67 -6.61 11.07 9.09
N ASP A 68 -6.57 12.28 9.64
CA ASP A 68 -7.06 13.47 8.95
C ASP A 68 -6.17 13.83 7.75
N TYR A 69 -6.68 13.56 6.55
CA TYR A 69 -6.06 13.94 5.28
C TYR A 69 -7.03 14.78 4.46
N LYS A 70 -6.66 16.04 4.21
CA LYS A 70 -7.52 17.06 3.57
C LYS A 70 -8.24 16.59 2.30
N TYR A 71 -7.63 15.72 1.52
CA TYR A 71 -8.15 15.30 0.21
C TYR A 71 -8.63 13.84 0.21
N GLN A 72 -8.93 13.28 1.38
CA GLN A 72 -9.52 11.94 1.46
C GLN A 72 -10.98 11.94 0.99
N ASN A 73 -11.38 10.82 0.41
CA ASN A 73 -12.77 10.58 -0.01
C ASN A 73 -13.57 9.84 1.06
N ASN A 74 -12.89 8.99 1.82
CA ASN A 74 -13.49 8.18 2.87
C ASN A 74 -12.60 8.19 4.12
N ASN A 75 -13.23 8.25 5.29
CA ASN A 75 -12.60 7.92 6.56
C ASN A 75 -12.77 6.43 6.84
N ILE A 76 -11.75 5.79 7.41
CA ILE A 76 -11.79 4.40 7.85
C ILE A 76 -11.48 4.36 9.34
N GLU A 77 -12.38 3.78 10.13
CA GLU A 77 -12.24 3.69 11.58
C GLU A 77 -11.82 2.29 12.02
N LYS A 78 -12.15 1.30 11.21
CA LYS A 78 -11.86 -0.11 11.45
C LYS A 78 -11.53 -0.82 10.15
N TRP A 79 -10.90 -1.98 10.24
CA TRP A 79 -10.48 -2.73 9.06
C TRP A 79 -11.66 -3.23 8.20
N GLN A 80 -12.85 -3.42 8.79
CA GLN A 80 -14.07 -3.80 8.06
C GLN A 80 -14.46 -2.75 7.02
N ASP A 81 -14.22 -1.47 7.30
CA ASP A 81 -14.53 -0.38 6.37
C ASP A 81 -13.76 -0.51 5.05
N ILE A 82 -12.60 -1.20 5.08
CA ILE A 82 -11.80 -1.48 3.87
C ILE A 82 -12.54 -2.42 2.92
N ILE A 83 -13.28 -3.39 3.47
CA ILE A 83 -14.05 -4.36 2.68
C ILE A 83 -15.21 -3.65 1.96
N ASP A 84 -15.81 -2.67 2.63
CA ASP A 84 -16.94 -1.92 2.10
C ASP A 84 -16.55 -0.93 0.98
N LEU A 85 -15.25 -0.63 0.85
CA LEU A 85 -14.74 0.19 -0.26
C LEU A 85 -14.89 -0.57 -1.58
N LYS A 86 -15.90 -0.19 -2.35
CA LYS A 86 -16.16 -0.80 -3.67
C LYS A 86 -14.99 -0.57 -4.61
N ASN A 87 -14.70 -1.59 -5.41
CA ASN A 87 -13.74 -1.48 -6.49
C ASN A 87 -14.23 -0.45 -7.52
N GLU A 88 -13.42 0.58 -7.75
CA GLU A 88 -13.74 1.62 -8.72
C GLU A 88 -12.77 1.59 -9.90
N LYS A 89 -13.26 1.97 -11.07
CA LYS A 89 -12.48 1.99 -12.31
C LYS A 89 -11.15 2.74 -12.17
N TYR A 90 -11.14 3.80 -11.38
CA TYR A 90 -9.96 4.68 -11.22
C TYR A 90 -9.08 4.32 -10.02
N GLY A 91 -9.43 3.26 -9.30
CA GLY A 91 -8.63 2.71 -8.22
C GLY A 91 -8.77 3.42 -6.87
N TYR A 92 -8.15 2.81 -5.87
CA TYR A 92 -8.17 3.27 -4.47
C TYR A 92 -6.79 3.18 -3.84
N ILE A 93 -6.39 4.20 -3.07
CA ILE A 93 -5.32 4.06 -2.09
C ILE A 93 -5.92 4.11 -0.68
N ILE A 94 -5.54 3.13 0.13
CA ILE A 94 -5.93 3.00 1.52
C ILE A 94 -4.68 3.25 2.36
N ALA A 95 -4.68 4.28 3.20
CA ALA A 95 -3.56 4.60 4.07
C ALA A 95 -3.97 4.42 5.53
N ILE A 96 -3.24 3.56 6.24
CA ILE A 96 -3.49 3.17 7.63
C ILE A 96 -2.30 3.63 8.47
N ASP A 97 -2.52 4.64 9.29
CA ASP A 97 -1.51 5.09 10.26
C ASP A 97 -1.56 4.20 11.51
N GLU A 98 -0.36 3.93 12.08
CA GLU A 98 -0.18 3.04 13.25
C GLU A 98 -0.87 1.68 13.06
N ALA A 99 -0.62 1.04 11.93
CA ALA A 99 -1.29 -0.20 11.49
C ALA A 99 -1.14 -1.36 12.50
N GLN A 100 -0.12 -1.34 13.36
CA GLN A 100 0.02 -2.32 14.44
C GLN A 100 -1.13 -2.27 15.46
N ASN A 101 -1.92 -1.20 15.51
CA ASN A 101 -3.10 -1.14 16.38
C ASN A 101 -4.23 -2.03 15.86
N TRP A 102 -4.30 -2.24 14.55
CA TRP A 102 -5.29 -3.09 13.90
C TRP A 102 -4.77 -4.51 13.64
N PHE A 103 -3.49 -4.63 13.35
CA PHE A 103 -2.83 -5.85 12.86
C PHE A 103 -1.69 -6.29 13.78
N ASN A 104 -1.94 -6.35 15.08
CA ASN A 104 -0.93 -6.65 16.08
C ASN A 104 -0.52 -8.12 16.05
N ALA A 105 0.77 -8.39 15.98
CA ALA A 105 1.35 -9.73 16.02
C ALA A 105 0.99 -10.53 17.29
N ARG A 106 0.61 -9.86 18.39
CA ARG A 106 0.23 -10.52 19.66
C ARG A 106 -1.22 -11.01 19.70
N ASN A 107 -2.09 -10.47 18.84
CA ASN A 107 -3.53 -10.76 18.83
C ASN A 107 -3.93 -11.66 17.64
N TYR A 108 -3.07 -12.60 17.25
CA TYR A 108 -3.30 -13.47 16.10
C TYR A 108 -4.60 -14.28 16.14
N ARG A 109 -5.18 -14.51 17.35
CA ARG A 109 -6.44 -15.25 17.54
C ARG A 109 -7.67 -14.48 17.05
N ASP A 110 -7.59 -13.16 17.02
CA ASP A 110 -8.68 -12.27 16.61
C ASP A 110 -8.58 -11.88 15.12
N PHE A 111 -7.65 -12.52 14.40
CA PHE A 111 -7.40 -12.21 13.00
C PHE A 111 -8.48 -12.81 12.10
N ASP A 112 -9.35 -11.95 11.58
CA ASP A 112 -10.45 -12.39 10.70
C ASP A 112 -9.90 -12.84 9.34
N PRO A 113 -10.20 -14.09 8.90
CA PRO A 113 -9.78 -14.59 7.58
C PRO A 113 -10.26 -13.72 6.42
N SER A 114 -11.39 -13.04 6.54
CA SER A 114 -11.95 -12.17 5.49
C SER A 114 -11.05 -10.96 5.22
N MET A 115 -10.38 -10.44 6.25
CA MET A 115 -9.42 -9.35 6.12
C MET A 115 -8.19 -9.78 5.31
N LEU A 116 -7.66 -10.97 5.57
CA LEU A 116 -6.54 -11.50 4.80
C LEU A 116 -6.94 -11.71 3.33
N GLN A 117 -8.15 -12.20 3.09
CA GLN A 117 -8.69 -12.36 1.75
C GLN A 117 -8.78 -11.02 1.03
N GLU A 118 -9.29 -9.96 1.68
CA GLU A 118 -9.35 -8.62 1.10
C GLU A 118 -7.95 -8.09 0.75
N ILE A 119 -6.99 -8.20 1.69
CA ILE A 119 -5.61 -7.79 1.45
C ILE A 119 -4.96 -8.55 0.29
N THR A 120 -5.24 -9.84 0.12
CA THR A 120 -4.68 -10.66 -0.96
C THR A 120 -5.33 -10.40 -2.33
N THR A 121 -6.60 -10.03 -2.35
CA THR A 121 -7.36 -9.81 -3.61
C THR A 121 -7.17 -8.42 -4.21
N GLN A 122 -6.52 -7.49 -3.52
CA GLN A 122 -6.34 -6.10 -3.96
C GLN A 122 -5.72 -5.92 -5.33
N ARG A 123 -4.85 -6.84 -5.75
CA ARG A 123 -4.27 -6.81 -7.09
C ARG A 123 -5.34 -6.83 -8.19
N LYS A 124 -6.45 -7.52 -7.96
CA LYS A 124 -7.59 -7.60 -8.90
C LYS A 124 -8.50 -6.37 -8.80
N GLN A 125 -8.35 -5.58 -7.75
CA GLN A 125 -9.28 -4.51 -7.41
C GLN A 125 -8.72 -3.10 -7.64
N SER A 126 -7.58 -2.95 -8.32
CA SER A 126 -6.90 -1.66 -8.52
C SER A 126 -6.70 -0.86 -7.22
N LYS A 127 -6.44 -1.56 -6.11
CA LYS A 127 -6.18 -0.97 -4.80
C LYS A 127 -4.68 -1.00 -4.45
N GLN A 128 -4.24 -0.02 -3.69
CA GLN A 128 -2.93 0.02 -3.04
C GLN A 128 -3.14 0.24 -1.55
N ILE A 129 -2.41 -0.47 -0.68
CA ILE A 129 -2.41 -0.23 0.76
C ILE A 129 -1.06 0.33 1.19
N LEU A 130 -1.13 1.44 1.88
CA LEU A 130 -0.03 2.07 2.58
C LEU A 130 -0.27 1.92 4.08
N MET A 131 0.71 1.44 4.81
CA MET A 131 0.65 1.31 6.26
C MET A 131 1.80 2.05 6.89
N THR A 132 1.61 2.63 8.06
CA THR A 132 2.73 3.04 8.91
C THR A 132 2.82 2.12 10.12
N ALA A 133 4.02 1.83 10.57
CA ALA A 133 4.27 1.04 11.78
C ALA A 133 5.57 1.48 12.45
N GLN A 134 5.66 1.37 13.77
CA GLN A 134 6.89 1.69 14.50
C GLN A 134 8.00 0.68 14.19
N SER A 135 7.63 -0.59 13.99
CA SER A 135 8.52 -1.65 13.55
C SER A 135 7.72 -2.62 12.68
N PHE A 136 8.35 -3.13 11.63
CA PHE A 136 7.76 -4.17 10.77
C PHE A 136 7.34 -5.42 11.55
N HIS A 137 8.11 -5.77 12.58
CA HIS A 137 7.84 -6.94 13.42
C HIS A 137 6.60 -6.80 14.33
N PHE A 138 6.07 -5.61 14.51
CA PHE A 138 4.85 -5.40 15.29
C PHE A 138 3.58 -5.80 14.50
N LEU A 139 3.70 -5.92 13.19
CA LEU A 139 2.61 -6.41 12.35
C LEU A 139 2.51 -7.94 12.41
N ASP A 140 1.28 -8.43 12.35
CA ASP A 140 1.01 -9.86 12.26
C ASP A 140 1.75 -10.54 11.09
N LYS A 141 2.15 -11.80 11.29
CA LYS A 141 2.89 -12.58 10.30
C LYS A 141 2.17 -12.66 8.94
N ASN A 142 0.85 -12.87 8.96
CA ASN A 142 0.07 -13.00 7.73
C ASN A 142 0.05 -11.70 6.93
N ILE A 143 0.01 -10.54 7.62
CA ILE A 143 0.16 -9.22 6.98
C ILE A 143 1.56 -9.04 6.43
N ARG A 144 2.60 -9.36 7.22
CA ARG A 144 4.00 -9.23 6.78
C ARG A 144 4.29 -10.00 5.51
N CYS A 145 3.71 -11.21 5.36
CA CYS A 145 3.84 -12.04 4.16
C CYS A 145 3.22 -11.39 2.89
N GLN A 146 2.32 -10.44 3.03
CA GLN A 146 1.69 -9.72 1.91
C GLN A 146 2.41 -8.42 1.55
N VAL A 147 3.24 -7.90 2.44
CA VAL A 147 4.01 -6.68 2.21
C VAL A 147 5.05 -6.90 1.12
N GLN A 148 5.13 -6.00 0.18
CA GLN A 148 6.05 -6.07 -0.96
C GLN A 148 7.24 -5.13 -0.81
N GLU A 149 7.03 -3.99 -0.12
CA GLU A 149 8.09 -3.02 0.16
C GLU A 149 8.01 -2.51 1.59
N ILE A 150 9.18 -2.35 2.21
CA ILE A 150 9.36 -1.71 3.51
C ILE A 150 10.10 -0.40 3.26
N HIS A 151 9.47 0.71 3.58
CA HIS A 151 10.03 2.05 3.50
C HIS A 151 10.52 2.47 4.88
N GLN A 152 11.81 2.23 5.15
CA GLN A 152 12.42 2.58 6.42
C GLN A 152 12.69 4.09 6.47
N CYS A 153 12.01 4.79 7.38
CA CYS A 153 12.08 6.23 7.53
C CYS A 153 13.11 6.64 8.59
N TYR A 154 13.90 7.66 8.28
CA TYR A 154 14.89 8.27 9.17
C TYR A 154 14.80 9.79 9.05
N THR A 155 14.54 10.48 10.15
CA THR A 155 14.56 11.95 10.16
C THR A 155 15.91 12.45 10.66
N LEU A 156 16.55 13.27 9.85
CA LEU A 156 17.81 13.93 10.17
C LEU A 156 17.56 15.39 10.54
N ALA A 157 18.11 15.84 11.65
CA ALA A 157 18.07 17.24 12.12
C ALA A 157 16.63 17.83 12.17
N ARG A 158 15.60 17.00 12.35
CA ARG A 158 14.17 17.40 12.33
C ARG A 158 13.69 18.10 11.05
N ALA A 159 14.52 18.13 10.01
CA ALA A 159 14.25 18.84 8.76
C ALA A 159 14.09 17.92 7.55
N PHE A 160 14.84 16.83 7.51
CA PHE A 160 14.88 15.95 6.35
C PHE A 160 14.50 14.53 6.76
N THR A 161 13.61 13.90 5.97
CA THR A 161 13.30 12.49 6.11
C THR A 161 13.91 11.73 4.94
N ILE A 162 14.78 10.78 5.27
CA ILE A 162 15.37 9.82 4.32
C ILE A 162 14.52 8.56 4.39
N VAL A 163 14.11 8.06 3.24
CA VAL A 163 13.36 6.81 3.11
C VAL A 163 14.22 5.81 2.38
N VAL A 164 14.58 4.72 3.06
CA VAL A 164 15.30 3.59 2.47
C VAL A 164 14.29 2.50 2.12
N VAL A 165 14.16 2.20 0.82
CA VAL A 165 13.26 1.16 0.34
C VAL A 165 13.96 -0.19 0.41
N ARG A 166 13.28 -1.19 1.01
CA ARG A 166 13.75 -2.56 1.13
C ARG A 166 12.64 -3.53 0.73
N GLN A 167 13.00 -4.68 0.20
CA GLN A 167 12.09 -5.80 0.08
C GLN A 167 12.11 -6.62 1.36
N PRO A 168 10.99 -7.18 1.82
CA PRO A 168 10.98 -8.10 2.94
C PRO A 168 11.83 -9.33 2.61
N GLU A 169 12.82 -9.62 3.43
CA GLU A 169 13.60 -10.85 3.32
C GLU A 169 12.78 -12.05 3.83
N MET A 170 13.06 -13.25 3.33
CA MET A 170 12.35 -14.47 3.77
C MET A 170 12.44 -14.71 5.28
N ASN A 171 13.52 -14.26 5.92
CA ASN A 171 13.69 -14.34 7.37
C ASN A 171 12.69 -13.50 8.18
N TYR A 172 12.03 -12.52 7.57
CA TYR A 172 10.97 -11.72 8.20
C TYR A 172 9.59 -12.38 8.11
N MET A 173 9.48 -13.44 7.31
CA MET A 173 8.22 -14.18 7.06
C MET A 173 8.08 -15.40 7.99
N GLY A 174 9.17 -15.78 8.69
CA GLY A 174 9.24 -16.93 9.56
C GLY A 174 8.84 -16.70 11.01
#